data_f78d16b8970a4eeb165e9186dadadd4d
#
_entry.id   f78d16b8970a4eeb165e9186dadadd4d
#
_cell.length_a   1.000
_cell.length_b   1.000
_cell.length_c   1.000
_cell.angle_alpha   90.00
_cell.angle_beta   90.00
_cell.angle_gamma   90.00
#
_symmetry.space_group_name_H-M   'P 1'
#
loop_
_entity.id
_entity.type
_entity.pdbx_description
1 polymer ?
#
loop_
_entity_poly.entity_id
_entity_poly.type
_entity_poly.pdbx_seq_one_letter_code
_entity_poly.pdbx_strand_id
1 'polypeptide(L)'
;MTMSYEFNDLHWARDIRIDNYHVPRTLDEALDLLEKYQGKAQVVAGGTDVMSKLRHRELEVKALVDITRLPEMDGIGQNGDMITLGASVTHAQTALSPLIREKAAILAKGAGSVGSPQIRNMATVAGNLVSGHPAADTSIPLLALNALVLIASKEGQRVVPLTEFFLDKGQTAIDCRREILIQIKFPAMQPNQGGCHLRLSKRQSLTIAILVAAAVVKIDPQKKIIQEAAIALGPVAPTPFRAAQAETLLAGAPVSKETIERAAKSAAAESKPIDSAVWGSAEYKKEMVKVFVKRGLQNALIEAGASVD
;
A
#
# COMPACT_ATOMS: atom_id res chain seq x y z
N MET A 1 -30.27 29.21 -20.44
CA MET A 1 -29.82 29.46 -19.08
C MET A 1 -28.29 29.35 -19.09
N THR A 2 -27.61 30.46 -19.33
CA THR A 2 -26.14 30.53 -19.42
C THR A 2 -25.62 30.53 -18.00
N MET A 3 -24.98 29.45 -17.57
CA MET A 3 -24.21 29.45 -16.32
C MET A 3 -23.00 30.37 -16.53
N SER A 4 -23.04 31.59 -15.99
CA SER A 4 -21.86 32.42 -15.85
C SER A 4 -21.10 31.90 -14.61
N TYR A 5 -20.04 31.16 -14.83
CA TYR A 5 -19.07 30.92 -13.78
C TYR A 5 -18.29 32.24 -13.59
N GLU A 6 -18.44 32.85 -12.42
CA GLU A 6 -17.55 33.94 -12.05
C GLU A 6 -16.12 33.39 -11.92
N PHE A 7 -15.14 34.11 -12.44
CA PHE A 7 -13.71 33.71 -12.45
C PHE A 7 -13.17 33.48 -11.02
N ASN A 8 -13.88 33.98 -10.01
CA ASN A 8 -13.61 33.80 -8.58
C ASN A 8 -13.97 32.41 -8.05
N ASP A 9 -14.78 31.61 -8.76
CA ASP A 9 -15.15 30.23 -8.38
C ASP A 9 -14.11 29.20 -8.82
N LEU A 10 -13.12 29.61 -9.62
CA LEU A 10 -11.96 28.80 -9.95
C LEU A 10 -10.97 28.82 -8.76
N HIS A 11 -11.04 27.81 -7.92
CA HIS A 11 -10.13 27.59 -6.79
C HIS A 11 -8.71 27.27 -7.28
N TRP A 12 -7.98 28.31 -7.68
CA TRP A 12 -6.57 28.21 -8.06
C TRP A 12 -5.67 28.17 -6.82
N ALA A 13 -4.46 27.66 -6.99
CA ALA A 13 -3.43 27.53 -5.95
C ALA A 13 -3.12 28.81 -5.14
N ARG A 14 -3.64 29.97 -5.55
CA ARG A 14 -3.48 31.26 -4.83
C ARG A 14 -4.17 31.30 -3.46
N ASP A 15 -5.14 30.40 -3.21
CA ASP A 15 -5.89 30.36 -1.95
C ASP A 15 -5.32 29.37 -0.91
N ILE A 16 -4.23 28.67 -1.24
CA ILE A 16 -3.53 27.82 -0.28
C ILE A 16 -2.78 28.72 0.69
N ARG A 17 -3.24 28.77 1.95
CA ARG A 17 -2.62 29.55 3.03
C ARG A 17 -1.84 28.61 3.94
N ILE A 18 -0.58 28.37 3.64
CA ILE A 18 0.38 27.75 4.54
C ILE A 18 1.29 28.85 5.07
N ASP A 19 1.27 29.07 6.37
CA ASP A 19 2.06 30.11 7.03
C ASP A 19 3.55 29.72 7.09
N ASN A 20 3.82 28.40 7.27
CA ASN A 20 5.17 27.89 7.47
C ASN A 20 5.40 26.56 6.76
N TYR A 21 6.62 26.40 6.23
CA TYR A 21 7.14 25.15 5.71
C TYR A 21 8.45 24.83 6.43
N HIS A 22 8.44 23.75 7.23
CA HIS A 22 9.57 23.34 8.04
C HIS A 22 10.27 22.15 7.42
N VAL A 23 11.60 22.15 7.48
CA VAL A 23 12.45 21.06 7.02
C VAL A 23 13.36 20.65 8.20
N PRO A 24 12.83 19.87 9.16
CA PRO A 24 13.59 19.43 10.32
C PRO A 24 14.76 18.54 9.91
N ARG A 25 15.78 18.48 10.77
CA ARG A 25 16.98 17.68 10.55
C ARG A 25 17.03 16.43 11.45
N THR A 26 16.18 16.37 12.46
CA THR A 26 16.05 15.23 13.37
C THR A 26 14.58 14.87 13.57
N LEU A 27 14.32 13.62 13.95
CA LEU A 27 12.97 13.16 14.27
C LEU A 27 12.39 13.96 15.45
N ASP A 28 13.18 14.23 16.48
CA ASP A 28 12.75 15.01 17.65
C ASP A 28 12.30 16.41 17.25
N GLU A 29 13.07 17.10 16.39
CA GLU A 29 12.70 18.42 15.86
C GLU A 29 11.37 18.35 15.07
N ALA A 30 11.17 17.28 14.28
CA ALA A 30 9.92 17.10 13.53
C ALA A 30 8.72 16.90 14.48
N LEU A 31 8.89 16.10 15.52
CA LEU A 31 7.85 15.86 16.53
C LEU A 31 7.57 17.11 17.38
N ASP A 32 8.59 17.89 17.74
CA ASP A 32 8.43 19.18 18.45
C ASP A 32 7.62 20.17 17.62
N LEU A 33 7.84 20.21 16.30
CA LEU A 33 7.05 21.06 15.39
C LEU A 33 5.58 20.61 15.36
N LEU A 34 5.29 19.30 15.27
CA LEU A 34 3.91 18.82 15.30
C LEU A 34 3.21 19.19 16.62
N GLU A 35 3.89 19.02 17.75
CA GLU A 35 3.37 19.40 19.06
C GLU A 35 3.10 20.91 19.16
N LYS A 36 4.06 21.74 18.74
CA LYS A 36 3.96 23.21 18.72
C LYS A 36 2.72 23.72 17.99
N TYR A 37 2.37 23.09 16.88
CA TYR A 37 1.22 23.48 16.07
C TYR A 37 -0.11 22.89 16.54
N GLN A 38 -0.13 22.01 17.55
CA GLN A 38 -1.34 21.47 18.18
C GLN A 38 -2.41 20.97 17.18
N GLY A 39 -2.01 20.12 16.24
CA GLY A 39 -2.87 19.56 15.20
C GLY A 39 -3.10 20.47 13.99
N LYS A 40 -2.45 21.65 13.94
CA LYS A 40 -2.47 22.57 12.79
C LYS A 40 -1.21 22.46 11.90
N ALA A 41 -0.43 21.41 12.06
CA ALA A 41 0.62 21.03 11.13
C ALA A 41 0.30 19.67 10.49
N GLN A 42 0.87 19.44 9.33
CA GLN A 42 0.76 18.18 8.59
C GLN A 42 2.14 17.69 8.17
N VAL A 43 2.42 16.42 8.43
CA VAL A 43 3.60 15.76 7.87
C VAL A 43 3.47 15.68 6.34
N VAL A 44 4.55 16.01 5.65
CA VAL A 44 4.68 15.86 4.21
C VAL A 44 5.98 15.13 3.86
N ALA A 45 5.87 14.17 2.93
CA ALA A 45 7.00 13.54 2.27
C ALA A 45 6.94 13.91 0.77
N GLY A 46 6.54 13.00 -0.12
CA GLY A 46 6.41 13.31 -1.54
C GLY A 46 5.35 14.35 -1.92
N GLY A 47 4.45 14.70 -1.02
CA GLY A 47 3.48 15.79 -1.14
C GLY A 47 2.34 15.56 -2.13
N THR A 48 2.32 14.49 -2.91
CA THR A 48 1.37 14.26 -4.01
C THR A 48 -0.10 14.28 -3.55
N ASP A 49 -0.41 13.70 -2.40
CA ASP A 49 -1.76 13.69 -1.82
C ASP A 49 -2.02 14.93 -0.95
N VAL A 50 -1.04 15.35 -0.15
CA VAL A 50 -1.15 16.53 0.73
C VAL A 50 -1.44 17.79 -0.10
N MET A 51 -0.72 18.01 -1.19
CA MET A 51 -0.93 19.18 -2.07
C MET A 51 -2.28 19.12 -2.77
N SER A 52 -2.75 17.93 -3.14
CA SER A 52 -4.10 17.76 -3.70
C SER A 52 -5.17 18.12 -2.67
N LYS A 53 -5.09 17.60 -1.45
CA LYS A 53 -6.02 17.90 -0.36
C LYS A 53 -6.06 19.38 0.00
N LEU A 54 -4.90 20.03 0.03
CA LEU A 54 -4.82 21.49 0.26
C LEU A 54 -5.53 22.29 -0.85
N ARG A 55 -5.31 21.93 -2.12
CA ARG A 55 -5.97 22.57 -3.27
C ARG A 55 -7.48 22.42 -3.26
N HIS A 56 -7.99 21.26 -2.81
CA HIS A 56 -9.41 20.99 -2.71
C HIS A 56 -10.03 21.44 -1.37
N ARG A 57 -9.24 22.09 -0.50
CA ARG A 57 -9.67 22.53 0.86
C ARG A 57 -10.16 21.36 1.74
N GLU A 58 -9.67 20.16 1.48
CA GLU A 58 -9.93 18.95 2.29
C GLU A 58 -8.97 18.86 3.50
N LEU A 59 -7.93 19.71 3.51
CA LEU A 59 -6.92 19.78 4.57
C LEU A 59 -6.68 21.24 4.93
N GLU A 60 -6.98 21.62 6.18
CA GLU A 60 -6.74 22.94 6.74
C GLU A 60 -5.64 22.87 7.79
N VAL A 61 -4.46 23.36 7.45
CA VAL A 61 -3.31 23.41 8.36
C VAL A 61 -2.53 24.69 8.16
N LYS A 62 -1.79 25.13 9.20
CA LYS A 62 -0.94 26.32 9.17
C LYS A 62 0.49 26.05 8.75
N ALA A 63 0.94 24.80 8.95
CA ALA A 63 2.31 24.41 8.68
C ALA A 63 2.41 23.04 8.01
N LEU A 64 3.44 22.88 7.18
CA LEU A 64 3.90 21.60 6.68
C LEU A 64 5.25 21.26 7.32
N VAL A 65 5.41 19.99 7.69
CA VAL A 65 6.64 19.44 8.25
C VAL A 65 7.18 18.40 7.26
N ASP A 66 8.20 18.80 6.52
CA ASP A 66 8.83 17.97 5.48
C ASP A 66 9.85 17.01 6.10
N ILE A 67 9.54 15.71 6.01
CA ILE A 67 10.38 14.64 6.57
C ILE A 67 11.37 14.05 5.57
N THR A 68 11.43 14.54 4.34
CA THR A 68 12.26 13.95 3.27
C THR A 68 13.76 14.05 3.50
N ARG A 69 14.19 14.91 4.44
CA ARG A 69 15.60 15.14 4.77
C ARG A 69 16.03 14.54 6.10
N LEU A 70 15.17 13.74 6.73
CA LEU A 70 15.51 13.02 7.95
C LEU A 70 16.33 11.77 7.59
N PRO A 71 17.59 11.66 8.06
CA PRO A 71 18.48 10.57 7.64
C PRO A 71 17.93 9.18 8.00
N GLU A 72 17.26 9.05 9.14
CA GLU A 72 16.65 7.81 9.61
C GLU A 72 15.46 7.34 8.77
N MET A 73 14.94 8.19 7.88
CA MET A 73 13.80 7.90 6.99
C MET A 73 14.21 7.63 5.55
N ASP A 74 15.49 7.71 5.25
CA ASP A 74 16.01 7.39 3.92
C ASP A 74 16.49 5.94 3.85
N GLY A 75 16.52 5.41 2.64
CA GLY A 75 17.17 4.15 2.29
C GLY A 75 16.31 2.90 2.42
N ILE A 76 16.84 1.88 1.74
CA ILE A 76 16.32 0.52 1.69
C ILE A 76 17.43 -0.38 2.22
N GLY A 77 17.14 -1.15 3.27
CA GLY A 77 18.11 -2.02 3.90
C GLY A 77 17.57 -3.41 4.21
N GLN A 78 18.48 -4.30 4.58
CA GLN A 78 18.15 -5.63 5.09
C GLN A 78 18.94 -5.88 6.37
N ASN A 79 18.27 -6.40 7.39
CA ASN A 79 18.88 -6.85 8.63
C ASN A 79 18.35 -8.26 8.95
N GLY A 80 19.20 -9.25 8.83
CA GLY A 80 18.80 -10.66 8.87
C GLY A 80 17.78 -10.95 7.77
N ASP A 81 16.64 -11.53 8.16
CA ASP A 81 15.54 -11.85 7.26
C ASP A 81 14.54 -10.70 7.05
N MET A 82 14.78 -9.54 7.67
CA MET A 82 13.88 -8.39 7.56
C MET A 82 14.41 -7.33 6.61
N ILE A 83 13.57 -6.92 5.66
CA ILE A 83 13.79 -5.75 4.80
C ILE A 83 13.16 -4.53 5.45
N THR A 84 13.84 -3.39 5.32
CA THR A 84 13.38 -2.11 5.84
C THR A 84 13.32 -1.06 4.73
N LEU A 85 12.26 -0.26 4.74
CA LEU A 85 12.11 0.93 3.90
C LEU A 85 11.92 2.13 4.82
N GLY A 86 12.74 3.15 4.70
CA GLY A 86 12.52 4.44 5.35
C GLY A 86 11.30 5.16 4.76
N ALA A 87 10.68 6.04 5.54
CA ALA A 87 9.43 6.70 5.15
C ALA A 87 9.57 7.66 3.96
N SER A 88 10.77 8.16 3.67
CA SER A 88 11.05 9.01 2.50
C SER A 88 11.37 8.23 1.23
N VAL A 89 11.48 6.89 1.31
CA VAL A 89 11.75 6.05 0.12
C VAL A 89 10.62 6.15 -0.89
N THR A 90 10.96 6.56 -2.10
CA THR A 90 10.01 6.76 -3.19
C THR A 90 9.60 5.44 -3.86
N HIS A 91 8.50 5.47 -4.59
CA HIS A 91 8.08 4.32 -5.42
C HIS A 91 9.13 3.99 -6.49
N ALA A 92 9.80 4.98 -7.07
CA ALA A 92 10.86 4.75 -8.06
C ALA A 92 12.06 4.03 -7.45
N GLN A 93 12.54 4.47 -6.29
CA GLN A 93 13.63 3.79 -5.56
C GLN A 93 13.23 2.35 -5.22
N THR A 94 12.02 2.12 -4.72
CA THR A 94 11.50 0.78 -4.40
C THR A 94 11.44 -0.13 -5.63
N ALA A 95 10.88 0.37 -6.74
CA ALA A 95 10.73 -0.40 -7.97
C ALA A 95 12.07 -0.73 -8.65
N LEU A 96 13.09 0.10 -8.47
CA LEU A 96 14.41 -0.05 -9.09
C LEU A 96 15.42 -0.74 -8.18
N SER A 97 15.15 -0.87 -6.87
CA SER A 97 16.05 -1.49 -5.90
C SER A 97 16.35 -2.95 -6.25
N PRO A 98 17.63 -3.34 -6.42
CA PRO A 98 17.99 -4.74 -6.64
C PRO A 98 17.53 -5.64 -5.51
N LEU A 99 17.66 -5.20 -4.25
CA LEU A 99 17.21 -5.93 -3.06
C LEU A 99 15.71 -6.22 -3.12
N ILE A 100 14.88 -5.21 -3.43
CA ILE A 100 13.44 -5.38 -3.50
C ILE A 100 13.05 -6.27 -4.69
N ARG A 101 13.71 -6.12 -5.83
CA ARG A 101 13.47 -6.98 -7.00
C ARG A 101 13.79 -8.45 -6.75
N GLU A 102 14.83 -8.72 -5.98
CA GLU A 102 15.25 -10.08 -5.64
C GLU A 102 14.40 -10.68 -4.50
N LYS A 103 14.19 -9.94 -3.42
CA LYS A 103 13.63 -10.47 -2.16
C LYS A 103 12.16 -10.13 -1.93
N ALA A 104 11.56 -9.27 -2.74
CA ALA A 104 10.17 -8.82 -2.62
C ALA A 104 9.63 -8.33 -3.98
N ALA A 105 9.80 -9.13 -5.04
CA ALA A 105 9.45 -8.78 -6.42
C ALA A 105 8.02 -8.25 -6.59
N ILE A 106 7.08 -8.76 -5.80
CA ILE A 106 5.68 -8.27 -5.79
C ILE A 106 5.57 -6.80 -5.38
N LEU A 107 6.42 -6.35 -4.44
CA LEU A 107 6.46 -4.94 -4.04
C LEU A 107 7.09 -4.07 -5.12
N ALA A 108 8.17 -4.53 -5.77
CA ALA A 108 8.75 -3.82 -6.90
C ALA A 108 7.74 -3.60 -8.04
N LYS A 109 6.93 -4.63 -8.36
CA LYS A 109 5.85 -4.56 -9.35
C LYS A 109 4.75 -3.57 -8.92
N GLY A 110 4.30 -3.63 -7.66
CA GLY A 110 3.31 -2.70 -7.09
C GLY A 110 3.80 -1.25 -7.14
N ALA A 111 5.01 -0.98 -6.66
CA ALA A 111 5.61 0.36 -6.71
C ALA A 111 5.78 0.87 -8.15
N GLY A 112 6.17 0.01 -9.08
CA GLY A 112 6.31 0.34 -10.50
C GLY A 112 5.00 0.68 -11.22
N SER A 113 3.84 0.27 -10.66
CA SER A 113 2.51 0.51 -11.24
C SER A 113 1.88 1.84 -10.80
N VAL A 114 2.45 2.52 -9.81
CA VAL A 114 1.92 3.78 -9.28
C VAL A 114 2.02 4.91 -10.29
N GLY A 115 0.91 5.56 -10.60
CA GLY A 115 0.80 6.82 -11.35
C GLY A 115 1.63 6.91 -12.62
N SER A 116 2.53 7.88 -12.69
CA SER A 116 3.50 8.12 -13.77
C SER A 116 4.93 8.08 -13.23
N PRO A 117 5.97 8.06 -14.09
CA PRO A 117 7.35 8.18 -13.63
C PRO A 117 7.60 9.40 -12.75
N GLN A 118 7.00 10.56 -13.09
CA GLN A 118 7.11 11.79 -12.31
C GLN A 118 6.51 11.62 -10.90
N ILE A 119 5.32 11.01 -10.81
CA ILE A 119 4.67 10.72 -9.53
C ILE A 119 5.53 9.73 -8.72
N ARG A 120 6.04 8.66 -9.32
CA ARG A 120 6.87 7.68 -8.62
C ARG A 120 8.18 8.23 -8.09
N ASN A 121 8.75 9.24 -8.76
CA ASN A 121 9.96 9.93 -8.29
C ASN A 121 9.73 10.83 -7.07
N MET A 122 8.47 11.22 -6.80
CA MET A 122 8.09 12.11 -5.72
C MET A 122 7.36 11.37 -4.60
N ALA A 123 6.33 10.59 -4.94
CA ALA A 123 5.50 9.90 -3.98
C ALA A 123 6.26 8.77 -3.29
N THR A 124 6.09 8.66 -1.96
CA THR A 124 6.75 7.66 -1.11
C THR A 124 5.84 6.47 -0.84
N VAL A 125 6.44 5.31 -0.58
CA VAL A 125 5.69 4.11 -0.18
C VAL A 125 4.94 4.35 1.14
N ALA A 126 5.58 5.00 2.12
CA ALA A 126 4.94 5.36 3.38
C ALA A 126 3.74 6.31 3.19
N GLY A 127 3.89 7.36 2.35
CA GLY A 127 2.79 8.26 2.00
C GLY A 127 1.61 7.52 1.37
N ASN A 128 1.88 6.53 0.53
CA ASN A 128 0.85 5.69 -0.09
C ASN A 128 0.08 4.85 0.94
N LEU A 129 0.76 4.28 1.96
CA LEU A 129 0.10 3.60 3.09
C LEU A 129 -0.76 4.56 3.92
N VAL A 130 -0.18 5.69 4.30
CA VAL A 130 -0.83 6.71 5.15
C VAL A 130 -2.06 7.32 4.48
N SER A 131 -2.13 7.35 3.15
CA SER A 131 -3.31 7.80 2.42
C SER A 131 -4.58 7.00 2.76
N GLY A 132 -4.44 5.75 3.23
CA GLY A 132 -5.55 4.84 3.54
C GLY A 132 -6.42 4.51 2.32
N HIS A 133 -5.94 4.82 1.10
CA HIS A 133 -6.73 4.60 -0.10
C HIS A 133 -6.81 3.11 -0.44
N PRO A 134 -8.02 2.52 -0.61
CA PRO A 134 -8.17 1.07 -0.83
C PRO A 134 -7.51 0.57 -2.13
N ALA A 135 -7.25 1.46 -3.10
CA ALA A 135 -6.52 1.16 -4.34
C ALA A 135 -5.04 1.56 -4.28
N ALA A 136 -4.46 1.76 -3.09
CA ALA A 136 -3.05 2.07 -2.94
C ALA A 136 -2.19 0.88 -3.40
N ASP A 137 -1.52 1.02 -4.55
CA ASP A 137 -0.88 -0.09 -5.26
C ASP A 137 0.23 -0.79 -4.46
N THR A 138 0.89 -0.12 -3.49
CA THR A 138 1.91 -0.74 -2.64
C THR A 138 1.38 -1.33 -1.33
N SER A 139 0.17 -0.94 -0.90
CA SER A 139 -0.47 -1.50 0.29
C SER A 139 -0.76 -3.00 0.13
N ILE A 140 -1.18 -3.41 -1.05
CA ILE A 140 -1.57 -4.80 -1.32
C ILE A 140 -0.38 -5.77 -1.23
N PRO A 141 0.73 -5.55 -1.95
CA PRO A 141 1.90 -6.43 -1.80
C PRO A 141 2.51 -6.36 -0.39
N LEU A 142 2.50 -5.21 0.29
CA LEU A 142 3.01 -5.11 1.66
C LEU A 142 2.14 -5.89 2.66
N LEU A 143 0.81 -5.90 2.48
CA LEU A 143 -0.08 -6.78 3.26
C LEU A 143 0.25 -8.26 3.03
N ALA A 144 0.46 -8.67 1.78
CA ALA A 144 0.82 -10.06 1.46
C ALA A 144 2.20 -10.45 2.01
N LEU A 145 3.11 -9.48 2.18
CA LEU A 145 4.43 -9.66 2.79
C LEU A 145 4.41 -9.56 4.33
N ASN A 146 3.24 -9.50 4.98
CA ASN A 146 3.11 -9.34 6.43
C ASN A 146 3.89 -8.13 6.98
N ALA A 147 3.79 -6.99 6.30
CA ALA A 147 4.52 -5.80 6.68
C ALA A 147 4.05 -5.21 8.02
N LEU A 148 5.01 -4.59 8.71
CA LEU A 148 4.84 -3.82 9.94
C LEU A 148 5.22 -2.37 9.65
N VAL A 149 4.56 -1.43 10.28
CA VAL A 149 4.94 -0.01 10.26
C VAL A 149 5.42 0.43 11.63
N LEU A 150 6.50 1.20 11.66
CA LEU A 150 7.04 1.83 12.86
C LEU A 150 6.59 3.29 12.86
N ILE A 151 5.88 3.69 13.90
CA ILE A 151 5.31 5.03 14.09
C ILE A 151 5.94 5.65 15.31
N ALA A 152 6.35 6.91 15.19
CA ALA A 152 6.92 7.70 16.28
C ALA A 152 5.97 8.85 16.67
N SER A 153 5.92 9.12 17.96
CA SER A 153 5.24 10.27 18.57
C SER A 153 6.12 10.84 19.71
N LYS A 154 5.66 11.88 20.37
CA LYS A 154 6.36 12.42 21.56
C LYS A 154 6.32 11.47 22.74
N GLU A 155 5.35 10.59 22.82
CA GLU A 155 5.22 9.56 23.87
C GLU A 155 6.11 8.33 23.62
N GLY A 156 6.71 8.21 22.42
CA GLY A 156 7.59 7.10 22.07
C GLY A 156 7.27 6.50 20.69
N GLN A 157 7.72 5.27 20.50
CA GLN A 157 7.55 4.54 19.25
C GLN A 157 6.65 3.31 19.43
N ARG A 158 5.85 3.00 18.42
CA ARG A 158 5.03 1.79 18.37
C ARG A 158 5.11 1.11 17.02
N VAL A 159 4.98 -0.22 17.04
CA VAL A 159 4.91 -1.05 15.84
C VAL A 159 3.47 -1.46 15.61
N VAL A 160 2.98 -1.31 14.39
CA VAL A 160 1.61 -1.69 14.00
C VAL A 160 1.70 -2.66 12.83
N PRO A 161 1.10 -3.86 12.93
CA PRO A 161 0.91 -4.75 11.79
C PRO A 161 0.08 -4.06 10.69
N LEU A 162 0.46 -4.23 9.43
CA LEU A 162 -0.26 -3.56 8.35
C LEU A 162 -1.73 -4.03 8.22
N THR A 163 -2.03 -5.22 8.72
CA THR A 163 -3.41 -5.76 8.82
C THR A 163 -4.30 -4.98 9.79
N GLU A 164 -3.71 -4.24 10.74
CA GLU A 164 -4.39 -3.41 11.73
C GLU A 164 -4.28 -1.91 11.43
N PHE A 165 -3.53 -1.57 10.37
CA PHE A 165 -3.22 -0.18 10.05
C PHE A 165 -4.37 0.54 9.32
N PHE A 166 -5.14 -0.16 8.48
CA PHE A 166 -6.25 0.39 7.71
C PHE A 166 -7.56 0.25 8.48
N LEU A 167 -8.12 1.36 8.96
CA LEU A 167 -9.34 1.37 9.79
C LEU A 167 -10.61 1.51 8.95
N ASP A 168 -10.61 2.42 7.98
CA ASP A 168 -11.67 2.64 7.01
C ASP A 168 -11.10 3.33 5.77
N LYS A 169 -11.93 3.59 4.76
CA LYS A 169 -11.54 4.29 3.53
C LYS A 169 -10.95 5.67 3.87
N GLY A 170 -9.67 5.83 3.57
CA GLY A 170 -8.93 7.06 3.86
C GLY A 170 -8.60 7.25 5.35
N GLN A 171 -8.84 6.26 6.20
CA GLN A 171 -8.53 6.30 7.63
C GLN A 171 -7.53 5.21 8.00
N THR A 172 -6.50 5.61 8.71
CA THR A 172 -5.42 4.74 9.15
C THR A 172 -5.14 4.91 10.64
N ALA A 173 -4.43 3.96 11.23
CA ALA A 173 -4.07 3.96 12.65
C ALA A 173 -2.98 4.98 13.02
N ILE A 174 -2.72 5.98 12.17
CA ILE A 174 -1.77 7.07 12.42
C ILE A 174 -2.46 8.42 12.29
N ASP A 175 -2.20 9.32 13.23
CA ASP A 175 -2.55 10.74 13.13
C ASP A 175 -1.33 11.55 12.66
N CYS A 176 -1.25 11.85 11.37
CA CYS A 176 -0.16 12.62 10.76
C CYS A 176 -0.05 14.09 11.22
N ARG A 177 -0.87 14.51 12.19
CA ARG A 177 -0.76 15.80 12.87
C ARG A 177 0.00 15.70 14.19
N ARG A 178 0.27 14.49 14.66
CA ARG A 178 0.96 14.20 15.94
C ARG A 178 2.00 13.11 15.84
N GLU A 179 1.89 12.25 14.83
CA GLU A 179 2.69 11.05 14.66
C GLU A 179 3.37 11.04 13.29
N ILE A 180 4.50 10.36 13.22
CA ILE A 180 5.27 10.18 11.99
C ILE A 180 5.50 8.69 11.76
N LEU A 181 5.07 8.16 10.60
CA LEU A 181 5.52 6.86 10.15
C LEU A 181 6.97 6.99 9.72
N ILE A 182 7.88 6.27 10.39
CA ILE A 182 9.32 6.40 10.16
C ILE A 182 9.90 5.28 9.32
N GLN A 183 9.32 4.07 9.40
CA GLN A 183 9.85 2.90 8.72
C GLN A 183 8.77 1.86 8.43
N ILE A 184 8.91 1.14 7.32
CA ILE A 184 8.15 -0.06 6.96
C ILE A 184 9.11 -1.24 7.03
N LYS A 185 8.69 -2.35 7.68
CA LYS A 185 9.47 -3.59 7.82
C LYS A 185 8.68 -4.78 7.31
N PHE A 186 9.31 -5.70 6.61
CA PHE A 186 8.67 -6.94 6.16
C PHE A 186 9.72 -8.04 5.94
N PRO A 187 9.33 -9.32 6.05
CA PRO A 187 10.23 -10.44 5.78
C PRO A 187 10.68 -10.48 4.32
N ALA A 188 11.96 -10.75 4.09
CA ALA A 188 12.47 -11.13 2.78
C ALA A 188 11.88 -12.48 2.36
N MET A 189 11.45 -12.61 1.11
CA MET A 189 10.96 -13.88 0.58
C MET A 189 12.07 -14.92 0.57
N GLN A 190 11.73 -16.14 0.99
CA GLN A 190 12.64 -17.28 1.10
C GLN A 190 12.61 -18.13 -0.18
N PRO A 191 13.63 -18.99 -0.43
CA PRO A 191 13.71 -19.78 -1.66
C PRO A 191 12.52 -20.70 -1.96
N ASN A 192 11.78 -21.16 -0.93
CA ASN A 192 10.58 -21.99 -1.07
C ASN A 192 9.29 -21.18 -1.06
N GLN A 193 9.40 -19.87 -1.17
CA GLN A 193 8.27 -18.95 -1.32
C GLN A 193 8.20 -18.41 -2.75
N GLY A 194 6.99 -18.24 -3.24
CA GLY A 194 6.72 -17.55 -4.48
C GLY A 194 5.67 -16.48 -4.30
N GLY A 195 5.74 -15.44 -5.10
CA GLY A 195 4.86 -14.29 -5.00
C GLY A 195 4.34 -13.82 -6.35
N CYS A 196 3.09 -13.40 -6.40
CA CYS A 196 2.50 -12.84 -7.60
C CYS A 196 1.74 -11.55 -7.28
N HIS A 197 1.96 -10.53 -8.11
CA HIS A 197 1.21 -9.29 -8.10
C HIS A 197 0.47 -9.13 -9.43
N LEU A 198 -0.84 -8.98 -9.38
CA LEU A 198 -1.71 -8.77 -10.55
C LEU A 198 -2.52 -7.49 -10.37
N ARG A 199 -2.67 -6.72 -11.44
CA ARG A 199 -3.40 -5.45 -11.45
C ARG A 199 -4.36 -5.39 -12.63
N LEU A 200 -5.64 -5.15 -12.34
CA LEU A 200 -6.67 -4.87 -13.33
C LEU A 200 -6.93 -3.37 -13.38
N SER A 201 -6.81 -2.77 -14.53
CA SER A 201 -7.07 -1.34 -14.74
C SER A 201 -7.52 -1.07 -16.16
N LYS A 202 -8.15 0.08 -16.39
CA LYS A 202 -8.65 0.47 -17.73
C LYS A 202 -7.54 0.81 -18.71
N ARG A 203 -6.36 1.21 -18.21
CA ARG A 203 -5.18 1.56 -19.00
C ARG A 203 -3.91 1.25 -18.19
N GLN A 204 -2.76 1.24 -18.82
CA GLN A 204 -1.52 0.82 -18.19
C GLN A 204 -0.93 1.85 -17.20
N SER A 205 -1.24 3.13 -17.38
CA SER A 205 -0.67 4.23 -16.58
C SER A 205 -1.74 5.27 -16.21
N LEU A 206 -1.48 6.03 -15.15
CA LEU A 206 -2.32 7.14 -14.68
C LEU A 206 -3.80 6.75 -14.47
N THR A 207 -4.03 5.61 -13.86
CA THR A 207 -5.38 5.11 -13.56
C THR A 207 -5.43 4.43 -12.21
N ILE A 208 -6.54 4.59 -11.52
CA ILE A 208 -6.85 3.83 -10.31
C ILE A 208 -7.17 2.38 -10.73
N ALA A 209 -6.66 1.41 -10.00
CA ALA A 209 -6.94 0.01 -10.25
C ALA A 209 -8.41 -0.34 -9.97
N ILE A 210 -8.97 -1.23 -10.79
CA ILE A 210 -10.27 -1.87 -10.54
C ILE A 210 -10.09 -2.99 -9.50
N LEU A 211 -8.98 -3.71 -9.60
CA LEU A 211 -8.57 -4.76 -8.69
C LEU A 211 -7.04 -4.86 -8.69
N VAL A 212 -6.47 -5.00 -7.51
CA VAL A 212 -5.11 -5.45 -7.27
C VAL A 212 -5.20 -6.70 -6.41
N ALA A 213 -4.47 -7.74 -6.78
CA ALA A 213 -4.32 -8.96 -6.01
C ALA A 213 -2.83 -9.27 -5.85
N ALA A 214 -2.41 -9.54 -4.62
CA ALA A 214 -1.09 -10.07 -4.34
C ALA A 214 -1.24 -11.40 -3.59
N ALA A 215 -0.49 -12.40 -4.03
CA ALA A 215 -0.40 -13.68 -3.37
C ALA A 215 1.05 -14.00 -3.03
N VAL A 216 1.32 -14.48 -1.84
CA VAL A 216 2.59 -15.09 -1.43
C VAL A 216 2.27 -16.48 -0.91
N VAL A 217 2.98 -17.48 -1.37
CA VAL A 217 2.83 -18.85 -0.90
C VAL A 217 4.17 -19.42 -0.47
N LYS A 218 4.16 -20.25 0.55
CA LYS A 218 5.29 -21.07 0.98
C LYS A 218 4.92 -22.53 0.84
N ILE A 219 5.76 -23.32 0.19
CA ILE A 219 5.51 -24.74 -0.05
C ILE A 219 6.46 -25.64 0.74
N ASP A 220 5.98 -26.85 1.05
CA ASP A 220 6.85 -27.98 1.34
C ASP A 220 7.00 -28.80 0.06
N PRO A 221 8.16 -28.73 -0.63
CA PRO A 221 8.33 -29.38 -1.92
C PRO A 221 8.33 -30.90 -1.81
N GLN A 222 8.71 -31.46 -0.64
CA GLN A 222 8.74 -32.91 -0.43
C GLN A 222 7.34 -33.48 -0.27
N LYS A 223 6.48 -32.78 0.48
CA LYS A 223 5.10 -33.19 0.75
C LYS A 223 4.11 -32.70 -0.31
N LYS A 224 4.51 -31.80 -1.20
CA LYS A 224 3.67 -31.14 -2.20
C LYS A 224 2.45 -30.45 -1.57
N ILE A 225 2.65 -29.79 -0.42
CA ILE A 225 1.64 -29.03 0.29
C ILE A 225 1.99 -27.55 0.38
N ILE A 226 0.96 -26.74 0.50
CA ILE A 226 1.08 -25.31 0.80
C ILE A 226 1.22 -25.19 2.32
N GLN A 227 2.37 -24.73 2.81
CA GLN A 227 2.60 -24.53 4.25
C GLN A 227 1.90 -23.27 4.74
N GLU A 228 2.07 -22.18 4.01
CA GLU A 228 1.53 -20.86 4.33
C GLU A 228 1.08 -20.16 3.05
N ALA A 229 0.04 -19.35 3.15
CA ALA A 229 -0.41 -18.49 2.07
C ALA A 229 -0.84 -17.14 2.61
N ALA A 230 -0.59 -16.09 1.85
CA ALA A 230 -1.04 -14.73 2.08
C ALA A 230 -1.71 -14.21 0.80
N ILE A 231 -2.97 -13.77 0.90
CA ILE A 231 -3.74 -13.23 -0.23
C ILE A 231 -4.25 -11.86 0.16
N ALA A 232 -3.69 -10.82 -0.43
CA ALA A 232 -4.12 -9.45 -0.20
C ALA A 232 -4.85 -8.87 -1.42
N LEU A 233 -5.93 -8.14 -1.19
CA LEU A 233 -6.84 -7.62 -2.20
C LEU A 233 -7.20 -6.17 -1.95
N GLY A 234 -7.41 -5.41 -3.02
CA GLY A 234 -7.95 -4.04 -3.05
C GLY A 234 -8.19 -3.55 -4.49
N PRO A 235 -9.04 -2.57 -4.72
CA PRO A 235 -10.08 -1.95 -3.90
C PRO A 235 -11.44 -2.67 -4.04
N VAL A 236 -11.56 -3.84 -3.44
CA VAL A 236 -12.78 -4.65 -3.43
C VAL A 236 -13.37 -4.82 -2.03
N ALA A 237 -13.02 -3.92 -1.14
CA ALA A 237 -13.55 -3.69 0.19
C ALA A 237 -13.28 -2.21 0.56
N PRO A 238 -13.82 -1.68 1.68
CA PRO A 238 -13.53 -0.32 2.15
C PRO A 238 -12.05 -0.06 2.37
N THR A 239 -11.29 -1.07 2.81
CA THR A 239 -9.85 -1.05 3.02
C THR A 239 -9.14 -2.12 2.20
N PRO A 240 -7.82 -2.00 1.96
CA PRO A 240 -7.01 -3.16 1.59
C PRO A 240 -7.13 -4.25 2.66
N PHE A 241 -7.27 -5.51 2.27
CA PHE A 241 -7.49 -6.58 3.25
C PHE A 241 -6.82 -7.90 2.86
N ARG A 242 -6.67 -8.79 3.86
CA ARG A 242 -6.24 -10.19 3.71
C ARG A 242 -7.46 -11.10 3.62
N ALA A 243 -7.49 -12.01 2.65
CA ALA A 243 -8.55 -13.00 2.48
C ALA A 243 -8.31 -14.18 3.45
N ALA A 244 -8.52 -13.95 4.76
CA ALA A 244 -8.11 -14.85 5.83
C ALA A 244 -8.76 -16.24 5.75
N GLN A 245 -10.01 -16.33 5.32
CA GLN A 245 -10.69 -17.62 5.14
C GLN A 245 -10.07 -18.40 3.98
N ALA A 246 -9.77 -17.72 2.87
CA ALA A 246 -9.10 -18.34 1.73
C ALA A 246 -7.68 -18.83 2.11
N GLU A 247 -6.94 -18.07 2.91
CA GLU A 247 -5.62 -18.45 3.41
C GLU A 247 -5.69 -19.68 4.31
N THR A 248 -6.68 -19.75 5.19
CA THR A 248 -6.93 -20.92 6.06
C THR A 248 -7.22 -22.19 5.25
N LEU A 249 -7.95 -22.08 4.13
CA LEU A 249 -8.21 -23.22 3.23
C LEU A 249 -6.96 -23.73 2.51
N LEU A 250 -5.95 -22.88 2.35
CA LEU A 250 -4.68 -23.20 1.69
C LEU A 250 -3.66 -23.83 2.66
N ALA A 251 -3.67 -23.43 3.92
CA ALA A 251 -2.69 -23.89 4.91
C ALA A 251 -2.80 -25.41 5.13
N GLY A 252 -1.72 -26.14 4.87
CA GLY A 252 -1.64 -27.60 4.96
C GLY A 252 -2.31 -28.36 3.80
N ALA A 253 -2.92 -27.65 2.84
CA ALA A 253 -3.62 -28.28 1.72
C ALA A 253 -2.66 -28.72 0.60
N PRO A 254 -3.03 -29.76 -0.18
CA PRO A 254 -2.23 -30.17 -1.34
C PRO A 254 -2.22 -29.09 -2.42
N VAL A 255 -1.13 -29.04 -3.17
CA VAL A 255 -1.03 -28.20 -4.38
C VAL A 255 -1.88 -28.83 -5.47
N SER A 256 -3.07 -28.30 -5.69
CA SER A 256 -4.00 -28.78 -6.72
C SER A 256 -4.89 -27.67 -7.28
N LYS A 257 -5.41 -27.87 -8.50
CA LYS A 257 -6.37 -26.96 -9.12
C LYS A 257 -7.63 -26.77 -8.24
N GLU A 258 -8.10 -27.86 -7.62
CA GLU A 258 -9.28 -27.81 -6.75
C GLU A 258 -9.04 -26.95 -5.51
N THR A 259 -7.90 -27.10 -4.85
CA THR A 259 -7.50 -26.28 -3.68
C THR A 259 -7.48 -24.79 -4.05
N ILE A 260 -6.86 -24.45 -5.19
CA ILE A 260 -6.79 -23.08 -5.69
C ILE A 260 -8.19 -22.51 -6.00
N GLU A 261 -9.06 -23.29 -6.65
CA GLU A 261 -10.41 -22.85 -6.97
C GLU A 261 -11.29 -22.62 -5.73
N ARG A 262 -11.16 -23.46 -4.72
CA ARG A 262 -11.84 -23.29 -3.42
C ARG A 262 -11.38 -22.01 -2.74
N ALA A 263 -10.07 -21.76 -2.68
CA ALA A 263 -9.51 -20.54 -2.11
C ALA A 263 -9.95 -19.29 -2.89
N ALA A 264 -9.96 -19.34 -4.22
CA ALA A 264 -10.40 -18.23 -5.05
C ALA A 264 -11.90 -17.89 -4.85
N LYS A 265 -12.76 -18.89 -4.69
CA LYS A 265 -14.18 -18.71 -4.36
C LYS A 265 -14.34 -18.08 -2.97
N SER A 266 -13.58 -18.55 -1.97
CA SER A 266 -13.58 -18.01 -0.62
C SER A 266 -13.16 -16.54 -0.60
N ALA A 267 -12.05 -16.19 -1.24
CA ALA A 267 -11.57 -14.80 -1.32
C ALA A 267 -12.60 -13.86 -1.98
N ALA A 268 -13.33 -14.34 -3.00
CA ALA A 268 -14.41 -13.58 -3.60
C ALA A 268 -15.62 -13.40 -2.66
N ALA A 269 -15.91 -14.39 -1.82
CA ALA A 269 -16.96 -14.27 -0.81
C ALA A 269 -16.61 -13.27 0.30
N GLU A 270 -15.33 -13.21 0.70
CA GLU A 270 -14.82 -12.25 1.68
C GLU A 270 -14.81 -10.80 1.15
N SER A 271 -14.74 -10.62 -0.17
CA SER A 271 -14.72 -9.30 -0.79
C SER A 271 -16.09 -8.59 -0.69
N LYS A 272 -16.05 -7.26 -0.52
CA LYS A 272 -17.24 -6.38 -0.40
C LYS A 272 -17.18 -5.23 -1.40
N PRO A 273 -17.09 -5.51 -2.71
CA PRO A 273 -17.05 -4.45 -3.71
C PRO A 273 -18.39 -3.72 -3.80
N ILE A 274 -18.34 -2.47 -4.21
CA ILE A 274 -19.51 -1.64 -4.50
C ILE A 274 -19.61 -1.38 -5.99
N ASP A 275 -20.82 -1.11 -6.47
CA ASP A 275 -21.07 -0.71 -7.86
C ASP A 275 -20.40 0.62 -8.17
N SER A 276 -19.93 0.75 -9.39
CA SER A 276 -19.34 1.97 -9.89
C SER A 276 -19.54 2.09 -11.39
N ALA A 277 -20.10 3.21 -11.83
CA ALA A 277 -20.23 3.54 -13.26
C ALA A 277 -18.88 3.59 -13.99
N VAL A 278 -17.80 3.90 -13.25
CA VAL A 278 -16.46 4.02 -13.81
C VAL A 278 -15.67 2.73 -13.72
N TRP A 279 -15.77 1.96 -12.60
CA TRP A 279 -14.92 0.80 -12.33
C TRP A 279 -15.66 -0.55 -12.35
N GLY A 280 -16.88 -0.59 -12.90
CA GLY A 280 -17.68 -1.80 -13.07
C GLY A 280 -18.53 -2.15 -11.86
N SER A 281 -19.45 -3.12 -12.07
CA SER A 281 -20.37 -3.59 -11.05
C SER A 281 -19.69 -4.38 -9.94
N ALA A 282 -20.34 -4.48 -8.78
CA ALA A 282 -19.89 -5.31 -7.67
C ALA A 282 -19.76 -6.78 -8.09
N GLU A 283 -20.72 -7.28 -8.89
CA GLU A 283 -20.71 -8.64 -9.41
C GLU A 283 -19.47 -8.90 -10.31
N TYR A 284 -19.21 -8.01 -11.27
CA TYR A 284 -18.02 -8.09 -12.12
C TYR A 284 -16.74 -8.13 -11.28
N LYS A 285 -16.62 -7.26 -10.28
CA LYS A 285 -15.44 -7.23 -9.41
C LYS A 285 -15.27 -8.53 -8.63
N LYS A 286 -16.36 -9.14 -8.13
CA LYS A 286 -16.31 -10.46 -7.46
C LYS A 286 -15.84 -11.56 -8.39
N GLU A 287 -16.30 -11.58 -9.64
CA GLU A 287 -15.83 -12.54 -10.63
C GLU A 287 -14.34 -12.32 -10.93
N MET A 288 -13.90 -11.06 -11.05
CA MET A 288 -12.48 -10.75 -11.24
C MET A 288 -11.63 -11.13 -10.04
N VAL A 289 -12.13 -11.04 -8.80
CA VAL A 289 -11.41 -11.56 -7.63
C VAL A 289 -11.14 -13.05 -7.77
N LYS A 290 -12.13 -13.87 -8.17
CA LYS A 290 -11.92 -15.32 -8.41
C LYS A 290 -10.82 -15.57 -9.44
N VAL A 291 -10.88 -14.85 -10.57
CA VAL A 291 -9.90 -15.00 -11.67
C VAL A 291 -8.50 -14.59 -11.22
N PHE A 292 -8.38 -13.45 -10.53
CA PHE A 292 -7.09 -12.91 -10.13
C PHE A 292 -6.44 -13.69 -8.99
N VAL A 293 -7.23 -14.14 -8.01
CA VAL A 293 -6.73 -15.00 -6.92
C VAL A 293 -6.29 -16.35 -7.50
N LYS A 294 -7.10 -16.97 -8.38
CA LYS A 294 -6.71 -18.22 -9.05
C LYS A 294 -5.38 -18.07 -9.80
N ARG A 295 -5.26 -17.06 -10.67
CA ARG A 295 -4.02 -16.80 -11.43
C ARG A 295 -2.87 -16.41 -10.52
N GLY A 296 -3.13 -15.60 -9.50
CA GLY A 296 -2.13 -15.17 -8.53
C GLY A 296 -1.53 -16.35 -7.77
N LEU A 297 -2.36 -17.27 -7.29
CA LEU A 297 -1.93 -18.48 -6.60
C LEU A 297 -1.16 -19.42 -7.54
N GLN A 298 -1.66 -19.64 -8.77
CA GLN A 298 -0.95 -20.47 -9.76
C GLN A 298 0.45 -19.94 -10.04
N ASN A 299 0.57 -18.64 -10.31
CA ASN A 299 1.87 -18.03 -10.58
C ASN A 299 2.79 -18.05 -9.35
N ALA A 300 2.26 -17.78 -8.15
CA ALA A 300 3.04 -17.85 -6.92
C ALA A 300 3.53 -19.27 -6.63
N LEU A 301 2.70 -20.30 -6.85
CA LEU A 301 3.09 -21.70 -6.69
C LEU A 301 4.17 -22.11 -7.69
N ILE A 302 4.06 -21.69 -8.95
CA ILE A 302 5.10 -21.94 -9.96
C ILE A 302 6.42 -21.25 -9.55
N GLU A 303 6.37 -20.00 -9.09
CA GLU A 303 7.55 -19.28 -8.60
C GLU A 303 8.18 -19.95 -7.37
N ALA A 304 7.36 -20.55 -6.50
CA ALA A 304 7.83 -21.37 -5.36
C ALA A 304 8.40 -22.73 -5.76
N GLY A 305 8.36 -23.11 -7.03
CA GLY A 305 8.87 -24.38 -7.56
C GLY A 305 7.86 -25.53 -7.57
N ALA A 306 6.55 -25.25 -7.42
CA ALA A 306 5.53 -26.29 -7.52
C ALA A 306 4.98 -26.43 -8.94
N SER A 307 4.62 -27.66 -9.35
CA SER A 307 3.78 -27.92 -10.51
C SER A 307 2.31 -27.91 -10.07
N VAL A 308 1.48 -27.20 -10.84
CA VAL A 308 0.03 -27.15 -10.61
C VAL A 308 -0.64 -28.00 -11.70
N ASP A 309 -0.91 -29.26 -11.38
CA ASP A 309 -1.58 -30.22 -12.30
C ASP A 309 -3.10 -30.02 -12.30
#